data_944afeab895163567a1a17aa1fb0093b
#
_entry.id   944afeab895163567a1a17aa1fb0093b
#
_cell.length_a   1.000
_cell.length_b   1.000
_cell.length_c   1.000
_cell.angle_alpha   90.00
_cell.angle_beta   90.00
_cell.angle_gamma   90.00
#
_symmetry.space_group_name_H-M   'P 1'
#
loop_
_entity.id
_entity.type
_entity.pdbx_description
1 polymer ?
#
loop_
_entity_poly.entity_id
_entity_poly.type
_entity_poly.pdbx_seq_one_letter_code
_entity_poly.pdbx_strand_id
1 'polypeptide(L)'
;MKNILIYLILFISIAGCNKKIEQENTAELKDKQIRLFWNWFVANEERFSKVTNNDKVLKEILNHASTIEGGLAFEVNSIKNGIKSLTISADGVKQLIPTVQKMVEKSPKIKSWKFIAFRQKKDKKLSTEIIYLSDQLKLEPSKMKFFPIVENDSLQLIIYSPGINKENYNEIFYGGSVLLDNLVGEYKFMTQVDNYDFHNMPTRKEDLNQLTPLFELSAFIDNYDAMKNKNRVD
;
A
#
# COMPACT_ATOMS: atom_id res chain seq x y z
N MET A 1 11.48 -4.42 54.07
CA MET A 1 10.57 -4.29 52.91
C MET A 1 10.69 -2.99 52.11
N LYS A 2 11.28 -1.89 52.65
CA LYS A 2 11.48 -0.62 51.92
C LYS A 2 12.55 -0.67 50.77
N ASN A 3 13.56 -1.53 50.92
CA ASN A 3 14.71 -1.54 49.96
C ASN A 3 14.41 -2.31 48.65
N ILE A 4 13.38 -3.22 48.63
CA ILE A 4 13.04 -3.97 47.41
C ILE A 4 12.28 -3.09 46.38
N LEU A 5 11.52 -2.10 46.86
CA LEU A 5 10.77 -1.20 46.01
C LEU A 5 11.66 -0.24 45.18
N ILE A 6 12.79 0.20 45.78
CA ILE A 6 13.73 1.11 45.11
C ILE A 6 14.48 0.40 43.98
N TYR A 7 14.84 -0.88 44.14
CA TYR A 7 15.50 -1.64 43.08
C TYR A 7 14.55 -1.93 41.89
N LEU A 8 13.24 -2.12 42.13
CA LEU A 8 12.30 -2.35 41.06
C LEU A 8 12.08 -1.11 40.16
N ILE A 9 12.04 0.08 40.76
CA ILE A 9 11.90 1.34 40.03
C ILE A 9 13.17 1.66 39.19
N LEU A 10 14.36 1.33 39.69
CA LEU A 10 15.61 1.53 38.95
C LEU A 10 15.70 0.58 37.71
N PHE A 11 15.25 -0.66 37.85
CA PHE A 11 15.23 -1.61 36.72
C PHE A 11 14.28 -1.20 35.59
N ILE A 12 13.11 -0.64 35.93
CA ILE A 12 12.13 -0.17 34.91
C ILE A 12 12.68 1.04 34.14
N SER A 13 13.39 1.97 34.80
CA SER A 13 13.97 3.14 34.15
C SER A 13 15.14 2.78 33.21
N ILE A 14 15.96 1.79 33.55
CA ILE A 14 17.07 1.33 32.68
C ILE A 14 16.55 0.61 31.44
N ALA A 15 15.52 -0.22 31.57
CA ALA A 15 14.90 -0.93 30.43
C ALA A 15 14.25 0.06 29.44
N GLY A 16 13.59 1.10 29.92
CA GLY A 16 12.99 2.15 29.10
C GLY A 16 14.03 2.98 28.35
N CYS A 17 15.16 3.29 28.99
CA CYS A 17 16.24 4.07 28.40
C CYS A 17 16.96 3.29 27.28
N ASN A 18 17.25 2.01 27.49
CA ASN A 18 17.88 1.17 26.48
C ASN A 18 16.99 1.01 25.23
N LYS A 19 15.69 0.80 25.40
CA LYS A 19 14.74 0.67 24.28
C LYS A 19 14.64 1.95 23.46
N LYS A 20 14.71 3.11 24.09
CA LYS A 20 14.68 4.41 23.40
C LYS A 20 15.97 4.63 22.58
N ILE A 21 17.14 4.33 23.14
CA ILE A 21 18.43 4.45 22.45
C ILE A 21 18.49 3.49 21.25
N GLU A 22 17.99 2.27 21.37
CA GLU A 22 17.94 1.29 20.28
C GLU A 22 17.01 1.74 19.15
N GLN A 23 15.87 2.34 19.48
CA GLN A 23 14.94 2.91 18.49
C GLN A 23 15.54 4.14 17.77
N GLU A 24 16.22 5.03 18.48
CA GLU A 24 16.92 6.19 17.90
C GLU A 24 18.04 5.75 16.94
N ASN A 25 18.85 4.77 17.32
CA ASN A 25 19.88 4.20 16.46
C ASN A 25 19.32 3.55 15.19
N THR A 26 18.21 2.83 15.33
CA THR A 26 17.53 2.18 14.19
C THR A 26 16.94 3.22 13.22
N ALA A 27 16.36 4.30 13.75
CA ALA A 27 15.80 5.38 12.94
C ALA A 27 16.90 6.14 12.18
N GLU A 28 18.04 6.42 12.82
CA GLU A 28 19.20 7.07 12.20
C GLU A 28 19.82 6.21 11.10
N LEU A 29 19.94 4.90 11.34
CA LEU A 29 20.43 3.95 10.34
C LEU A 29 19.53 3.94 9.11
N LYS A 30 18.20 3.87 9.30
CA LYS A 30 17.23 3.92 8.20
C LYS A 30 17.33 5.23 7.42
N ASP A 31 17.51 6.35 8.09
CA ASP A 31 17.72 7.65 7.46
C ASP A 31 18.99 7.70 6.59
N LYS A 32 20.05 7.10 7.08
CA LYS A 32 21.31 6.97 6.33
C LYS A 32 21.11 6.10 5.08
N GLN A 33 20.40 4.98 5.20
CA GLN A 33 20.10 4.08 4.07
C GLN A 33 19.24 4.77 3.00
N ILE A 34 18.23 5.54 3.40
CA ILE A 34 17.39 6.34 2.48
C ILE A 34 18.25 7.38 1.74
N ARG A 35 19.15 8.08 2.42
CA ARG A 35 20.06 9.03 1.75
C ARG A 35 21.01 8.34 0.77
N LEU A 36 21.55 7.18 1.13
CA LEU A 36 22.41 6.39 0.23
C LEU A 36 21.64 5.91 -1.01
N PHE A 37 20.40 5.45 -0.85
CA PHE A 37 19.52 5.08 -1.96
C PHE A 37 19.29 6.26 -2.91
N TRP A 38 18.96 7.43 -2.42
CA TRP A 38 18.72 8.60 -3.27
C TRP A 38 19.98 9.12 -3.95
N ASN A 39 21.13 9.09 -3.28
CA ASN A 39 22.41 9.44 -3.89
C ASN A 39 22.75 8.49 -5.06
N TRP A 40 22.53 7.19 -4.85
CA TRP A 40 22.68 6.20 -5.92
C TRP A 40 21.68 6.43 -7.06
N PHE A 41 20.42 6.73 -6.75
CA PHE A 41 19.41 7.02 -7.77
C PHE A 41 19.80 8.22 -8.62
N VAL A 42 20.23 9.32 -8.02
CA VAL A 42 20.70 10.53 -8.69
C VAL A 42 21.88 10.23 -9.63
N ALA A 43 22.85 9.44 -9.16
CA ALA A 43 24.01 9.05 -9.98
C ALA A 43 23.65 8.20 -11.21
N ASN A 44 22.46 7.59 -11.23
CA ASN A 44 21.98 6.71 -12.32
C ASN A 44 20.76 7.27 -13.06
N GLU A 45 20.22 8.44 -12.68
CA GLU A 45 18.93 8.94 -13.15
C GLU A 45 18.87 9.15 -14.66
N GLU A 46 19.94 9.68 -15.26
CA GLU A 46 20.02 9.90 -16.70
C GLU A 46 19.93 8.57 -17.47
N ARG A 47 20.57 7.52 -16.97
CA ARG A 47 20.46 6.17 -17.51
C ARG A 47 19.05 5.62 -17.37
N PHE A 48 18.45 5.75 -16.19
CA PHE A 48 17.09 5.29 -15.93
C PHE A 48 16.04 6.03 -16.78
N SER A 49 16.23 7.32 -17.01
CA SER A 49 15.31 8.11 -17.84
C SER A 49 15.29 7.68 -19.31
N LYS A 50 16.42 7.19 -19.83
CA LYS A 50 16.60 6.76 -21.23
C LYS A 50 16.18 5.30 -21.48
N VAL A 51 16.08 4.46 -20.46
CA VAL A 51 15.73 3.04 -20.63
C VAL A 51 14.23 2.89 -20.89
N THR A 52 13.87 2.19 -21.96
CA THR A 52 12.48 1.87 -22.33
C THR A 52 11.95 0.64 -21.59
N ASN A 53 12.83 -0.33 -21.26
CA ASN A 53 12.48 -1.50 -20.48
C ASN A 53 12.48 -1.15 -18.97
N ASN A 54 11.31 -0.88 -18.43
CA ASN A 54 11.14 -0.53 -17.02
C ASN A 54 11.48 -1.68 -16.05
N ASP A 55 11.36 -2.94 -16.47
CA ASP A 55 11.60 -4.11 -15.60
C ASP A 55 13.06 -4.18 -15.14
N LYS A 56 14.01 -3.85 -16.03
CA LYS A 56 15.42 -3.82 -15.67
C LYS A 56 15.71 -2.73 -14.63
N VAL A 57 15.12 -1.55 -14.85
CA VAL A 57 15.25 -0.42 -13.90
C VAL A 57 14.62 -0.78 -12.54
N LEU A 58 13.44 -1.40 -12.55
CA LEU A 58 12.76 -1.83 -11.32
C LEU A 58 13.57 -2.84 -10.53
N LYS A 59 14.19 -3.85 -11.18
CA LYS A 59 15.06 -4.81 -10.49
C LYS A 59 16.24 -4.14 -9.80
N GLU A 60 16.87 -3.17 -10.44
CA GLU A 60 17.98 -2.43 -9.83
C GLU A 60 17.49 -1.59 -8.64
N ILE A 61 16.36 -0.90 -8.76
CA ILE A 61 15.75 -0.11 -7.69
C ILE A 61 15.41 -1.01 -6.49
N LEU A 62 14.76 -2.14 -6.72
CA LEU A 62 14.41 -3.12 -5.67
C LEU A 62 15.66 -3.61 -4.92
N ASN A 63 16.72 -3.97 -5.64
CA ASN A 63 17.96 -4.42 -5.03
C ASN A 63 18.59 -3.37 -4.10
N HIS A 64 18.59 -2.11 -4.52
CA HIS A 64 19.13 -1.03 -3.69
C HIS A 64 18.21 -0.65 -2.52
N ALA A 65 16.90 -0.71 -2.72
CA ALA A 65 15.93 -0.40 -1.68
C ALA A 65 15.82 -1.49 -0.59
N SER A 66 16.17 -2.74 -0.91
CA SER A 66 16.12 -3.87 0.03
C SER A 66 16.94 -3.66 1.31
N THR A 67 17.97 -2.79 1.25
CA THR A 67 18.77 -2.43 2.41
C THR A 67 18.05 -1.47 3.37
N ILE A 68 17.01 -0.77 2.92
CA ILE A 68 16.21 0.16 3.73
C ILE A 68 15.19 -0.64 4.53
N GLU A 69 14.36 -1.39 3.82
CA GLU A 69 13.33 -2.26 4.42
C GLU A 69 12.79 -3.24 3.38
N GLY A 70 12.53 -4.49 3.80
CA GLY A 70 11.87 -5.48 2.95
C GLY A 70 10.37 -5.20 2.79
N GLY A 71 9.77 -5.69 1.70
CA GLY A 71 8.33 -5.58 1.45
C GLY A 71 7.88 -4.30 0.73
N LEU A 72 8.79 -3.37 0.43
CA LEU A 72 8.48 -2.23 -0.43
C LEU A 72 8.29 -2.67 -1.88
N ALA A 73 7.28 -2.13 -2.55
CA ALA A 73 7.11 -2.27 -3.99
C ALA A 73 7.36 -0.95 -4.72
N PHE A 74 7.75 -1.05 -5.99
CA PHE A 74 8.06 0.10 -6.82
C PHE A 74 7.40 -0.03 -8.19
N GLU A 75 6.90 1.09 -8.72
CA GLU A 75 6.35 1.16 -10.06
C GLU A 75 7.00 2.33 -10.82
N VAL A 76 7.49 2.04 -12.04
CA VAL A 76 8.00 3.07 -12.94
C VAL A 76 7.00 3.27 -14.06
N ASN A 77 6.49 4.48 -14.20
CA ASN A 77 5.57 4.86 -15.26
C ASN A 77 6.11 6.04 -16.06
N SER A 78 5.79 6.08 -17.36
CA SER A 78 6.05 7.24 -18.20
C SER A 78 4.92 8.24 -18.10
N ILE A 79 5.25 9.50 -17.79
CA ILE A 79 4.30 10.62 -17.80
C ILE A 79 4.49 11.40 -19.13
N LYS A 80 3.56 12.29 -19.44
CA LYS A 80 3.66 13.17 -20.60
C LYS A 80 4.96 13.99 -20.58
N ASN A 81 5.48 14.33 -21.75
CA ASN A 81 6.69 15.16 -21.97
C ASN A 81 8.00 14.53 -21.48
N GLY A 82 8.15 13.20 -21.57
CA GLY A 82 9.40 12.52 -21.22
C GLY A 82 9.70 12.43 -19.72
N ILE A 83 8.78 12.84 -18.87
CA ILE A 83 8.90 12.70 -17.41
C ILE A 83 8.52 11.27 -17.02
N LYS A 84 9.31 10.65 -16.16
CA LYS A 84 8.98 9.37 -15.51
C LYS A 84 8.46 9.60 -14.10
N SER A 85 7.68 8.66 -13.58
CA SER A 85 7.35 8.60 -12.17
C SER A 85 7.89 7.32 -11.55
N LEU A 86 8.36 7.44 -10.30
CA LEU A 86 8.64 6.32 -9.42
C LEU A 86 7.62 6.38 -8.28
N THR A 87 6.72 5.42 -8.26
CA THR A 87 5.80 5.21 -7.14
C THR A 87 6.45 4.23 -6.17
N ILE A 88 6.47 4.57 -4.89
CA ILE A 88 6.93 3.73 -3.79
C ILE A 88 5.69 3.30 -3.01
N SER A 89 5.47 1.99 -2.94
CA SER A 89 4.29 1.37 -2.33
C SER A 89 4.67 0.58 -1.09
N ALA A 90 3.79 0.56 -0.12
CA ALA A 90 3.86 -0.31 1.06
C ALA A 90 3.32 -1.72 0.78
N ASP A 91 2.76 -1.95 -0.41
CA ASP A 91 2.22 -3.23 -0.90
C ASP A 91 1.29 -3.93 0.10
N GLY A 92 0.40 -3.15 0.72
CA GLY A 92 -0.57 -3.62 1.73
C GLY A 92 -0.02 -3.77 3.15
N VAL A 93 1.27 -3.51 3.38
CA VAL A 93 1.91 -3.64 4.70
C VAL A 93 1.85 -2.31 5.46
N LYS A 94 0.88 -2.16 6.38
CA LYS A 94 0.66 -0.91 7.15
C LYS A 94 1.92 -0.40 7.87
N GLN A 95 2.77 -1.29 8.34
CA GLN A 95 4.01 -0.96 9.05
C GLN A 95 5.02 -0.22 8.15
N LEU A 96 4.92 -0.36 6.83
CA LEU A 96 5.81 0.31 5.87
C LEU A 96 5.37 1.74 5.53
N ILE A 97 4.17 2.17 5.95
CA ILE A 97 3.65 3.52 5.69
C ILE A 97 4.67 4.62 6.05
N PRO A 98 5.25 4.64 7.27
CA PRO A 98 6.22 5.68 7.64
C PRO A 98 7.48 5.66 6.78
N THR A 99 7.94 4.46 6.36
CA THR A 99 9.11 4.31 5.50
C THR A 99 8.85 4.87 4.10
N VAL A 100 7.69 4.54 3.50
CA VAL A 100 7.30 5.08 2.19
C VAL A 100 7.21 6.61 2.23
N GLN A 101 6.54 7.18 3.24
CA GLN A 101 6.41 8.62 3.41
C GLN A 101 7.78 9.29 3.51
N LYS A 102 8.67 8.75 4.35
CA LYS A 102 10.00 9.28 4.58
C LYS A 102 10.90 9.19 3.35
N MET A 103 10.80 8.10 2.58
CA MET A 103 11.53 7.96 1.32
C MET A 103 11.13 9.06 0.32
N VAL A 104 9.84 9.30 0.15
CA VAL A 104 9.36 10.33 -0.79
C VAL A 104 9.64 11.74 -0.27
N GLU A 105 9.49 12.01 1.01
CA GLU A 105 9.85 13.29 1.63
C GLU A 105 11.32 13.65 1.37
N LYS A 106 12.22 12.67 1.47
CA LYS A 106 13.67 12.86 1.25
C LYS A 106 14.12 12.70 -0.21
N SER A 107 13.16 12.55 -1.13
CA SER A 107 13.48 12.39 -2.54
C SER A 107 14.13 13.64 -3.15
N PRO A 108 15.05 13.47 -4.10
CA PRO A 108 15.69 14.59 -4.80
C PRO A 108 14.71 15.29 -5.76
N LYS A 109 14.91 16.57 -6.00
CA LYS A 109 14.17 17.31 -7.02
C LYS A 109 14.86 17.13 -8.37
N ILE A 110 14.37 16.21 -9.20
CA ILE A 110 14.89 15.89 -10.52
C ILE A 110 13.83 16.24 -11.57
N LYS A 111 14.20 17.02 -12.60
CA LYS A 111 13.23 17.50 -13.62
C LYS A 111 12.61 16.36 -14.45
N SER A 112 13.35 15.29 -14.67
CA SER A 112 12.95 14.10 -15.45
C SER A 112 12.14 13.08 -14.63
N TRP A 113 12.02 13.28 -13.31
CA TRP A 113 11.36 12.33 -12.42
C TRP A 113 10.35 12.97 -11.46
N LYS A 114 9.26 12.25 -11.22
CA LYS A 114 8.29 12.53 -10.15
C LYS A 114 8.28 11.34 -9.17
N PHE A 115 8.55 11.60 -7.90
CA PHE A 115 8.48 10.58 -6.84
C PHE A 115 7.13 10.66 -6.15
N ILE A 116 6.47 9.51 -5.99
CA ILE A 116 5.08 9.41 -5.52
C ILE A 116 5.02 8.39 -4.39
N ALA A 117 4.51 8.81 -3.24
CA ALA A 117 4.19 7.90 -2.15
C ALA A 117 2.85 7.23 -2.43
N PHE A 118 2.82 5.91 -2.34
CA PHE A 118 1.67 5.04 -2.51
C PHE A 118 1.06 5.06 -3.92
N ARG A 119 0.39 3.99 -4.30
CA ARG A 119 -0.43 3.93 -5.51
C ARG A 119 -1.57 4.94 -5.37
N GLN A 120 -1.68 5.82 -6.33
CA GLN A 120 -2.71 6.86 -6.34
C GLN A 120 -4.00 6.32 -6.93
N LYS A 121 -5.13 6.82 -6.43
CA LYS A 121 -6.42 6.58 -7.06
C LYS A 121 -6.36 6.97 -8.54
N LYS A 122 -6.78 6.07 -9.40
CA LYS A 122 -6.88 6.28 -10.85
C LYS A 122 -8.31 6.67 -11.25
N ASP A 123 -8.43 7.24 -12.44
CA ASP A 123 -9.72 7.70 -12.97
C ASP A 123 -10.74 6.55 -13.13
N LYS A 124 -12.04 6.92 -13.17
CA LYS A 124 -13.20 6.01 -13.30
C LYS A 124 -13.11 4.98 -14.44
N LYS A 125 -12.25 5.19 -15.42
CA LYS A 125 -12.07 4.28 -16.57
C LYS A 125 -11.60 2.88 -16.16
N LEU A 126 -10.87 2.78 -15.06
CA LEU A 126 -10.46 1.49 -14.48
C LEU A 126 -11.61 0.59 -14.03
N SER A 127 -12.77 1.16 -13.73
CA SER A 127 -13.95 0.37 -13.33
C SER A 127 -14.50 -0.50 -14.47
N THR A 128 -14.07 -0.25 -15.70
CA THR A 128 -14.53 -0.95 -16.90
C THR A 128 -13.43 -1.67 -17.67
N GLU A 129 -12.16 -1.40 -17.35
CA GLU A 129 -11.04 -2.06 -18.03
C GLU A 129 -10.84 -3.49 -17.50
N ILE A 130 -10.62 -4.43 -18.42
CA ILE A 130 -10.23 -5.80 -18.06
C ILE A 130 -8.77 -5.80 -17.68
N ILE A 131 -8.44 -6.38 -16.51
CA ILE A 131 -7.09 -6.51 -16.00
C ILE A 131 -6.65 -7.96 -16.23
N TYR A 132 -5.67 -8.16 -17.09
CA TYR A 132 -5.07 -9.48 -17.32
C TYR A 132 -4.00 -9.72 -16.27
N LEU A 133 -4.16 -10.79 -15.50
CA LEU A 133 -3.19 -11.26 -14.51
C LEU A 133 -2.20 -12.24 -15.16
N SER A 134 -2.72 -13.09 -16.05
CA SER A 134 -1.95 -13.98 -16.92
C SER A 134 -2.71 -14.18 -18.24
N ASP A 135 -2.19 -15.02 -19.13
CA ASP A 135 -2.83 -15.33 -20.42
C ASP A 135 -4.24 -15.93 -20.26
N GLN A 136 -4.51 -16.58 -19.13
CA GLN A 136 -5.75 -17.30 -18.86
C GLN A 136 -6.59 -16.69 -17.74
N LEU A 137 -6.03 -15.76 -16.98
CA LEU A 137 -6.67 -15.17 -15.79
C LEU A 137 -6.82 -13.66 -15.93
N LYS A 138 -8.03 -13.18 -15.69
CA LYS A 138 -8.36 -11.76 -15.73
C LYS A 138 -9.32 -11.36 -14.62
N LEU A 139 -9.24 -10.09 -14.23
CA LEU A 139 -10.25 -9.43 -13.42
C LEU A 139 -11.11 -8.55 -14.32
N GLU A 140 -12.42 -8.61 -14.13
CA GLU A 140 -13.41 -7.76 -14.79
C GLU A 140 -14.09 -6.88 -13.73
N PRO A 141 -13.54 -5.69 -13.39
CA PRO A 141 -14.05 -4.85 -12.29
C PRO A 141 -15.55 -4.52 -12.41
N SER A 142 -16.07 -4.41 -13.64
CA SER A 142 -17.51 -4.19 -13.90
C SER A 142 -18.42 -5.35 -13.45
N LYS A 143 -17.85 -6.55 -13.30
CA LYS A 143 -18.56 -7.74 -12.81
C LYS A 143 -18.29 -8.02 -11.33
N MET A 144 -17.35 -7.30 -10.73
CA MET A 144 -16.99 -7.46 -9.33
C MET A 144 -17.92 -6.69 -8.41
N LYS A 145 -18.09 -7.19 -7.20
CA LYS A 145 -18.93 -6.62 -6.15
C LYS A 145 -18.21 -6.67 -4.83
N PHE A 146 -18.72 -5.94 -3.83
CA PHE A 146 -18.22 -6.04 -2.45
C PHE A 146 -19.35 -6.08 -1.44
N PHE A 147 -19.05 -6.61 -0.27
CA PHE A 147 -19.90 -6.57 0.92
C PHE A 147 -19.09 -6.01 2.09
N PRO A 148 -19.52 -4.89 2.71
CA PRO A 148 -18.85 -4.32 3.87
C PRO A 148 -19.34 -4.99 5.16
N ILE A 149 -18.42 -5.24 6.08
CA ILE A 149 -18.71 -5.66 7.45
C ILE A 149 -18.14 -4.56 8.35
N VAL A 150 -19.02 -3.88 9.08
CA VAL A 150 -18.65 -2.81 10.01
C VAL A 150 -18.98 -3.26 11.43
N GLU A 151 -17.96 -3.44 12.26
CA GLU A 151 -18.08 -3.84 13.65
C GLU A 151 -17.12 -3.02 14.53
N ASN A 152 -17.61 -2.39 15.59
CA ASN A 152 -16.78 -1.67 16.55
C ASN A 152 -15.77 -0.69 15.90
N ASP A 153 -16.20 0.13 14.95
CA ASP A 153 -15.37 1.05 14.15
C ASP A 153 -14.33 0.36 13.26
N SER A 154 -14.37 -0.94 13.12
CA SER A 154 -13.56 -1.71 12.17
C SER A 154 -14.33 -1.95 10.88
N LEU A 155 -13.69 -1.67 9.74
CA LEU A 155 -14.22 -1.96 8.42
C LEU A 155 -13.48 -3.16 7.81
N GLN A 156 -14.25 -4.21 7.52
CA GLN A 156 -13.77 -5.36 6.75
C GLN A 156 -14.54 -5.43 5.43
N LEU A 157 -13.91 -5.97 4.39
CA LEU A 157 -14.50 -6.08 3.06
C LEU A 157 -14.41 -7.52 2.54
N ILE A 158 -15.50 -8.04 2.00
CA ILE A 158 -15.48 -9.23 1.16
C ILE A 158 -15.64 -8.76 -0.28
N ILE A 159 -14.64 -9.05 -1.12
CA ILE A 159 -14.63 -8.70 -2.53
C ILE A 159 -15.01 -9.93 -3.34
N TYR A 160 -16.05 -9.82 -4.13
CA TYR A 160 -16.56 -10.91 -4.96
C TYR A 160 -16.15 -10.72 -6.41
N SER A 161 -15.53 -11.75 -6.98
CA SER A 161 -15.21 -11.82 -8.42
C SER A 161 -15.66 -13.15 -8.99
N PRO A 162 -16.21 -13.20 -10.22
CA PRO A 162 -16.51 -14.47 -10.86
C PRO A 162 -15.25 -15.30 -11.12
N GLY A 163 -15.35 -16.62 -10.92
CA GLY A 163 -14.32 -17.57 -11.34
C GLY A 163 -13.17 -17.78 -10.33
N ILE A 164 -13.27 -17.26 -9.11
CA ILE A 164 -12.28 -17.54 -8.05
C ILE A 164 -12.39 -19.00 -7.61
N ASN A 165 -11.24 -19.65 -7.52
CA ASN A 165 -11.08 -21.01 -7.01
C ASN A 165 -9.74 -21.13 -6.27
N LYS A 166 -9.43 -22.30 -5.72
CA LYS A 166 -8.20 -22.51 -4.92
C LYS A 166 -6.91 -22.36 -5.73
N GLU A 167 -6.95 -22.72 -7.01
CA GLU A 167 -5.80 -22.71 -7.90
C GLU A 167 -5.37 -21.28 -8.27
N ASN A 168 -6.35 -20.36 -8.45
CA ASN A 168 -6.09 -18.99 -8.89
C ASN A 168 -6.20 -17.92 -7.77
N TYR A 169 -6.55 -18.33 -6.55
CA TYR A 169 -6.80 -17.41 -5.45
C TYR A 169 -5.64 -16.44 -5.18
N ASN A 170 -4.42 -16.94 -5.08
CA ASN A 170 -3.26 -16.10 -4.76
C ASN A 170 -2.98 -15.04 -5.84
N GLU A 171 -3.15 -15.41 -7.11
CA GLU A 171 -2.95 -14.49 -8.23
C GLU A 171 -4.04 -13.42 -8.27
N ILE A 172 -5.29 -13.83 -8.03
CA ILE A 172 -6.42 -12.90 -7.91
C ILE A 172 -6.27 -12.00 -6.69
N PHE A 173 -5.85 -12.53 -5.54
CA PHE A 173 -5.65 -11.75 -4.33
C PHE A 173 -4.61 -10.64 -4.57
N TYR A 174 -3.46 -10.98 -5.16
CA TYR A 174 -2.43 -9.99 -5.46
C TYR A 174 -2.90 -8.94 -6.48
N GLY A 175 -3.39 -9.36 -7.63
CA GLY A 175 -3.86 -8.44 -8.68
C GLY A 175 -5.09 -7.64 -8.24
N GLY A 176 -5.98 -8.26 -7.48
CA GLY A 176 -7.14 -7.61 -6.89
C GLY A 176 -6.77 -6.56 -5.86
N SER A 177 -5.76 -6.81 -5.02
CA SER A 177 -5.25 -5.82 -4.06
C SER A 177 -4.72 -4.57 -4.77
N VAL A 178 -3.94 -4.75 -5.83
CA VAL A 178 -3.48 -3.62 -6.67
C VAL A 178 -4.65 -2.88 -7.33
N LEU A 179 -5.70 -3.60 -7.73
CA LEU A 179 -6.94 -2.97 -8.24
C LEU A 179 -7.61 -2.11 -7.16
N LEU A 180 -7.74 -2.61 -5.93
CA LEU A 180 -8.34 -1.86 -4.82
C LEU A 180 -7.54 -0.60 -4.51
N ASP A 181 -6.20 -0.69 -4.49
CA ASP A 181 -5.32 0.47 -4.35
C ASP A 181 -5.56 1.51 -5.46
N ASN A 182 -5.73 1.07 -6.69
CA ASN A 182 -6.00 1.96 -7.82
C ASN A 182 -7.42 2.57 -7.79
N LEU A 183 -8.41 1.88 -7.20
CA LEU A 183 -9.78 2.39 -7.07
C LEU A 183 -9.95 3.41 -5.95
N VAL A 184 -9.25 3.22 -4.84
CA VAL A 184 -9.42 3.99 -3.59
C VAL A 184 -8.25 4.93 -3.33
N GLY A 185 -7.05 4.55 -3.74
CA GLY A 185 -5.75 5.07 -3.30
C GLY A 185 -5.20 4.21 -2.16
N GLU A 186 -3.98 3.70 -2.33
CA GLU A 186 -3.36 2.74 -1.41
C GLU A 186 -3.33 3.22 0.04
N TYR A 187 -2.87 4.45 0.28
CA TYR A 187 -2.80 5.01 1.63
C TYR A 187 -4.17 5.01 2.31
N LYS A 188 -5.18 5.48 1.59
CA LYS A 188 -6.55 5.54 2.11
C LYS A 188 -7.10 4.14 2.35
N PHE A 189 -6.92 3.22 1.41
CA PHE A 189 -7.38 1.85 1.55
C PHE A 189 -6.75 1.19 2.78
N MET A 190 -5.42 1.25 2.93
CA MET A 190 -4.71 0.68 4.08
C MET A 190 -5.10 1.30 5.43
N THR A 191 -5.45 2.59 5.47
CA THR A 191 -5.78 3.27 6.74
C THR A 191 -7.23 3.15 7.15
N GLN A 192 -8.15 2.90 6.21
CA GLN A 192 -9.58 2.82 6.47
C GLN A 192 -10.11 1.39 6.49
N VAL A 193 -9.46 0.46 5.80
CA VAL A 193 -9.86 -0.95 5.75
C VAL A 193 -8.94 -1.78 6.65
N ASP A 194 -9.54 -2.47 7.62
CA ASP A 194 -8.77 -3.27 8.57
C ASP A 194 -8.44 -4.66 8.04
N ASN A 195 -9.37 -5.25 7.29
CA ASN A 195 -9.18 -6.55 6.65
C ASN A 195 -10.00 -6.66 5.37
N TYR A 196 -9.57 -7.48 4.42
CA TYR A 196 -10.34 -7.82 3.23
C TYR A 196 -9.97 -9.21 2.71
N ASP A 197 -10.90 -9.80 1.95
CA ASP A 197 -10.71 -11.10 1.33
C ASP A 197 -11.43 -11.16 -0.02
N PHE A 198 -11.00 -12.09 -0.89
CA PHE A 198 -11.58 -12.31 -2.21
C PHE A 198 -12.34 -13.62 -2.25
N HIS A 199 -13.59 -13.57 -2.67
CA HIS A 199 -14.48 -14.72 -2.75
C HIS A 199 -15.07 -14.89 -4.15
N ASN A 200 -15.41 -16.12 -4.50
CA ASN A 200 -16.15 -16.36 -5.73
C ASN A 200 -17.56 -15.73 -5.64
N MET A 201 -18.07 -15.25 -6.77
CA MET A 201 -19.40 -14.66 -6.86
C MET A 201 -20.45 -15.67 -6.40
N PRO A 202 -21.36 -15.33 -5.47
CA PRO A 202 -22.45 -16.20 -5.08
C PRO A 202 -23.43 -16.42 -6.24
N THR A 203 -24.15 -17.55 -6.22
CA THR A 203 -25.11 -17.92 -7.25
C THR A 203 -26.56 -17.66 -6.85
N ARG A 204 -26.85 -17.58 -5.54
CA ARG A 204 -28.20 -17.31 -5.07
C ARG A 204 -28.54 -15.83 -5.24
N LYS A 205 -29.74 -15.56 -5.74
CA LYS A 205 -30.21 -14.20 -6.03
C LYS A 205 -30.31 -13.34 -4.77
N GLU A 206 -30.68 -13.93 -3.65
CA GLU A 206 -30.77 -13.25 -2.36
C GLU A 206 -29.40 -12.70 -1.91
N ASP A 207 -28.36 -13.48 -2.07
CA ASP A 207 -26.98 -13.07 -1.73
C ASP A 207 -26.50 -11.98 -2.69
N LEU A 208 -26.73 -12.14 -3.99
CA LEU A 208 -26.35 -11.16 -5.02
C LEU A 208 -26.98 -9.78 -4.80
N ASN A 209 -28.22 -9.74 -4.29
CA ASN A 209 -28.94 -8.50 -4.03
C ASN A 209 -28.38 -7.70 -2.85
N GLN A 210 -27.57 -8.34 -1.99
CA GLN A 210 -26.91 -7.67 -0.86
C GLN A 210 -25.57 -7.04 -1.24
N LEU A 211 -25.05 -7.36 -2.42
CA LEU A 211 -23.72 -6.93 -2.85
C LEU A 211 -23.76 -5.61 -3.61
N THR A 212 -22.85 -4.73 -3.25
CA THR A 212 -22.64 -3.44 -3.91
C THR A 212 -21.65 -3.58 -5.07
N PRO A 213 -21.86 -2.95 -6.22
CA PRO A 213 -20.89 -2.93 -7.32
C PRO A 213 -19.53 -2.40 -6.89
N LEU A 214 -18.43 -3.02 -7.33
CA LEU A 214 -17.07 -2.65 -6.89
C LEU A 214 -16.70 -1.19 -7.21
N PHE A 215 -17.22 -0.62 -8.29
CA PHE A 215 -16.94 0.79 -8.65
C PHE A 215 -17.50 1.81 -7.64
N GLU A 216 -18.40 1.41 -6.74
CA GLU A 216 -18.93 2.24 -5.65
C GLU A 216 -18.04 2.21 -4.39
N LEU A 217 -17.05 1.32 -4.33
CA LEU A 217 -16.21 1.12 -3.16
C LEU A 217 -15.54 2.41 -2.68
N SER A 218 -15.00 3.19 -3.60
CA SER A 218 -14.33 4.44 -3.22
C SER A 218 -15.29 5.44 -2.57
N ALA A 219 -16.49 5.61 -3.10
CA ALA A 219 -17.50 6.47 -2.50
C ALA A 219 -18.00 5.92 -1.16
N PHE A 220 -18.11 4.60 -1.03
CA PHE A 220 -18.45 3.95 0.24
C PHE A 220 -17.42 4.26 1.32
N ILE A 221 -16.12 4.10 1.02
CA ILE A 221 -15.03 4.38 1.98
C ILE A 221 -14.98 5.88 2.30
N ASP A 222 -15.22 6.77 1.33
CA ASP A 222 -15.29 8.22 1.57
C ASP A 222 -16.39 8.57 2.60
N ASN A 223 -17.58 7.97 2.46
CA ASN A 223 -18.72 8.16 3.36
C ASN A 223 -18.45 7.54 4.74
N TYR A 224 -17.86 6.35 4.80
CA TYR A 224 -17.50 5.67 6.05
C TYR A 224 -16.51 6.50 6.88
N ASP A 225 -15.45 7.01 6.23
CA ASP A 225 -14.46 7.88 6.87
C ASP A 225 -15.09 9.17 7.43
N ALA A 226 -15.98 9.80 6.65
CA ALA A 226 -16.70 10.99 7.11
C ALA A 226 -17.60 10.72 8.33
N MET A 227 -18.31 9.59 8.37
CA MET A 227 -19.12 9.18 9.53
C MET A 227 -18.26 8.90 10.76
N LYS A 228 -17.16 8.17 10.60
CA LYS A 228 -16.23 7.83 11.68
C LYS A 228 -15.60 9.07 12.31
N ASN A 229 -15.24 10.06 11.50
CA ASN A 229 -14.66 11.31 11.98
C ASN A 229 -15.70 12.19 12.72
N LYS A 230 -16.97 12.16 12.31
CA LYS A 230 -18.05 12.89 12.99
C LYS A 230 -18.32 12.35 14.39
N ASN A 231 -18.34 11.02 14.54
CA ASN A 231 -18.58 10.36 15.83
C ASN A 231 -17.43 10.51 16.84
N ARG A 232 -16.23 10.98 16.39
CA ARG A 232 -15.06 11.23 17.27
C ARG A 232 -15.00 12.67 17.80
N VAL A 233 -15.83 13.57 17.27
CA VAL A 233 -15.84 14.99 17.63
C VAL A 233 -16.96 15.31 18.62
N ASP A 234 -17.94 14.41 18.75
CA ASP A 234 -19.02 14.45 19.74
C ASP A 234 -18.60 13.65 20.99
#